data_52cbdc66fdc6fda598182260b1eaf3d2
#
_entry.id   52cbdc66fdc6fda598182260b1eaf3d2
#
_cell.length_a   1.000
_cell.length_b   1.000
_cell.length_c   1.000
_cell.angle_alpha   90.00
_cell.angle_beta   90.00
_cell.angle_gamma   90.00
#
_symmetry.space_group_name_H-M   'P 1'
#
loop_
_entity.id
_entity.type
_entity.pdbx_description
1 polymer ?
#
loop_
_entity_poly.entity_id
_entity_poly.type
_entity_poly.pdbx_seq_one_letter_code
_entity_poly.pdbx_strand_id
1 'polypeptide(L)'
;ALQVIEEAGIPIDYIAGTSMGAIVGGLYAIGYTPEQLDSMVRKQDWTFLLSDRIKRSAMSLTDRERSEKYTVSIPFTKTPKDAATGGIMKGQNLANLFSDLTVGYHDSIDFNKLPIPFACVAANVVNGEQIVFHDGILSTAMRASMAIPGVFTPVRQDSMVLVDGGIVNNYPADVVKAMGADIIIGVDVQNAVSYTHLTLPPP
;
A
#
# COMPACT_ATOMS: atom_id res chain seq x y z
N ALA A 1 -4.11 7.95 15.17
CA ALA A 1 -5.50 8.27 14.83
C ALA A 1 -6.41 7.11 15.25
N LEU A 2 -6.26 5.89 14.71
CA LEU A 2 -7.14 4.75 15.01
C LEU A 2 -7.28 4.49 16.51
N GLN A 3 -6.17 4.47 17.25
CA GLN A 3 -6.21 4.29 18.71
C GLN A 3 -7.09 5.35 19.41
N VAL A 4 -6.95 6.62 19.03
CA VAL A 4 -7.77 7.71 19.61
C VAL A 4 -9.24 7.56 19.26
N ILE A 5 -9.56 7.11 18.05
CA ILE A 5 -10.93 6.86 17.59
C ILE A 5 -11.57 5.73 18.41
N GLU A 6 -10.84 4.62 18.64
CA GLU A 6 -11.31 3.52 19.48
C GLU A 6 -11.47 3.92 20.94
N GLU A 7 -10.48 4.63 21.52
CA GLU A 7 -10.55 5.16 22.89
C GLU A 7 -11.75 6.12 23.09
N ALA A 8 -12.10 6.87 22.04
CA ALA A 8 -13.28 7.72 22.05
C ALA A 8 -14.61 6.95 21.86
N GLY A 9 -14.54 5.63 21.60
CA GLY A 9 -15.72 4.81 21.36
C GLY A 9 -16.46 5.13 20.05
N ILE A 10 -15.77 5.70 19.08
CA ILE A 10 -16.36 6.06 17.78
C ILE A 10 -16.32 4.82 16.86
N PRO A 11 -17.50 4.30 16.43
CA PRO A 11 -17.52 3.19 15.50
C PRO A 11 -17.03 3.60 14.11
N ILE A 12 -16.36 2.69 13.43
CA ILE A 12 -15.91 2.88 12.05
C ILE A 12 -16.68 1.89 11.16
N ASP A 13 -17.52 2.41 10.28
CA ASP A 13 -18.37 1.60 9.39
C ASP A 13 -17.72 1.36 8.03
N TYR A 14 -16.84 2.27 7.58
CA TYR A 14 -16.17 2.21 6.28
C TYR A 14 -14.75 2.73 6.39
N ILE A 15 -13.85 2.18 5.59
CA ILE A 15 -12.47 2.66 5.49
C ILE A 15 -12.09 2.80 4.02
N ALA A 16 -11.51 3.93 3.66
CA ALA A 16 -10.81 4.10 2.39
C ALA A 16 -9.40 4.60 2.64
N GLY A 17 -8.44 4.11 1.87
CA GLY A 17 -7.04 4.48 2.05
C GLY A 17 -6.25 4.51 0.76
N THR A 18 -5.19 5.31 0.74
CA THR A 18 -4.22 5.37 -0.35
C THR A 18 -2.82 5.15 0.22
N SER A 19 -1.99 4.37 -0.49
CA SER A 19 -0.61 4.12 -0.11
C SER A 19 -0.48 3.58 1.34
N MET A 20 0.16 4.29 2.24
CA MET A 20 0.23 3.91 3.65
C MET A 20 -1.16 3.76 4.29
N GLY A 21 -2.12 4.60 3.89
CA GLY A 21 -3.51 4.50 4.32
C GLY A 21 -4.20 3.22 3.87
N ALA A 22 -3.84 2.69 2.71
CA ALA A 22 -4.33 1.41 2.22
C ALA A 22 -3.80 0.24 3.06
N ILE A 23 -2.54 0.30 3.50
CA ILE A 23 -1.94 -0.73 4.34
C ILE A 23 -2.58 -0.74 5.72
N VAL A 24 -2.56 0.41 6.40
CA VAL A 24 -3.10 0.55 7.76
C VAL A 24 -4.61 0.28 7.78
N GLY A 25 -5.35 0.88 6.83
CA GLY A 25 -6.80 0.69 6.71
C GLY A 25 -7.19 -0.73 6.36
N GLY A 26 -6.49 -1.36 5.41
CA GLY A 26 -6.77 -2.74 5.00
C GLY A 26 -6.50 -3.75 6.10
N LEU A 27 -5.41 -3.60 6.86
CA LEU A 27 -5.12 -4.48 8.00
C LEU A 27 -6.11 -4.26 9.15
N TYR A 28 -6.47 -3.01 9.44
CA TYR A 28 -7.49 -2.71 10.43
C TYR A 28 -8.86 -3.28 10.02
N ALA A 29 -9.21 -3.18 8.74
CA ALA A 29 -10.47 -3.69 8.21
C ALA A 29 -10.66 -5.21 8.36
N ILE A 30 -9.54 -5.97 8.41
CA ILE A 30 -9.57 -7.42 8.65
C ILE A 30 -9.39 -7.80 10.13
N GLY A 31 -9.35 -6.81 11.04
CA GLY A 31 -9.41 -7.02 12.48
C GLY A 31 -8.11 -6.84 13.25
N TYR A 32 -7.06 -6.27 12.66
CA TYR A 32 -5.88 -5.86 13.44
C TYR A 32 -6.22 -4.68 14.35
N THR A 33 -5.82 -4.77 15.62
CA THR A 33 -6.00 -3.63 16.55
C THR A 33 -4.94 -2.56 16.33
N PRO A 34 -5.18 -1.30 16.74
CA PRO A 34 -4.19 -0.23 16.64
C PRO A 34 -2.86 -0.56 17.34
N GLU A 35 -2.89 -1.27 18.48
CA GLU A 35 -1.69 -1.69 19.21
C GLU A 35 -0.91 -2.75 18.42
N GLN A 36 -1.61 -3.68 17.76
CA GLN A 36 -0.96 -4.68 16.90
C GLN A 36 -0.28 -3.99 15.71
N LEU A 37 -0.95 -3.03 15.09
CA LEU A 37 -0.41 -2.25 13.96
C LEU A 37 0.82 -1.44 14.41
N ASP A 38 0.76 -0.73 15.53
CA ASP A 38 1.91 0.02 16.07
C ASP A 38 3.09 -0.91 16.40
N SER A 39 2.82 -2.02 17.10
CA SER A 39 3.85 -3.01 17.43
C SER A 39 4.50 -3.61 16.19
N MET A 40 3.69 -3.92 15.17
CA MET A 40 4.16 -4.45 13.90
C MET A 40 5.08 -3.46 13.19
N VAL A 41 4.63 -2.21 13.04
CA VAL A 41 5.41 -1.15 12.38
C VAL A 41 6.77 -0.93 13.07
N ARG A 42 6.81 -0.93 14.41
CA ARG A 42 8.04 -0.73 15.18
C ARG A 42 9.01 -1.91 15.11
N LYS A 43 8.50 -3.12 14.93
CA LYS A 43 9.33 -4.35 14.88
C LYS A 43 9.90 -4.65 13.51
N GLN A 44 9.43 -3.98 12.45
CA GLN A 44 9.90 -4.25 11.09
C GLN A 44 11.28 -3.66 10.82
N ASP A 45 12.10 -4.43 10.14
CA ASP A 45 13.31 -3.92 9.49
C ASP A 45 12.94 -3.25 8.17
N TRP A 46 12.62 -1.96 8.25
CA TRP A 46 12.22 -1.18 7.08
C TRP A 46 13.30 -1.11 6.01
N THR A 47 14.58 -1.11 6.41
CA THR A 47 15.71 -1.11 5.47
C THR A 47 15.69 -2.39 4.61
N PHE A 48 15.39 -3.52 5.24
CA PHE A 48 15.24 -4.79 4.53
C PHE A 48 13.98 -4.81 3.67
N LEU A 49 12.82 -4.41 4.22
CA LEU A 49 11.52 -4.43 3.53
C LEU A 49 11.49 -3.53 2.30
N LEU A 50 12.12 -2.35 2.43
CA LEU A 50 12.25 -1.37 1.34
C LEU A 50 13.46 -1.64 0.45
N SER A 51 13.99 -2.86 0.45
CA SER A 51 15.07 -3.30 -0.43
C SER A 51 14.71 -4.61 -1.13
N ASP A 52 15.40 -4.90 -2.23
CA ASP A 52 15.28 -6.21 -2.91
C ASP A 52 16.26 -7.25 -2.33
N ARG A 53 16.76 -7.02 -1.11
CA ARG A 53 17.71 -7.94 -0.48
C ARG A 53 17.02 -9.24 -0.11
N ILE A 54 17.67 -10.34 -0.41
CA ILE A 54 17.27 -11.68 0.03
C ILE A 54 17.93 -11.95 1.37
N LYS A 55 17.21 -12.51 2.33
CA LYS A 55 17.80 -12.94 3.61
C LYS A 55 18.93 -13.92 3.33
N ARG A 56 20.08 -13.70 3.94
CA ARG A 56 21.28 -14.56 3.74
C ARG A 56 20.99 -16.05 4.00
N SER A 57 20.07 -16.36 4.91
CA SER A 57 19.63 -17.73 5.19
C SER A 57 18.86 -18.38 4.03
N ALA A 58 18.26 -17.57 3.15
CA ALA A 58 17.48 -18.04 1.99
C ALA A 58 18.29 -18.04 0.68
N MET A 59 19.55 -17.58 0.72
CA MET A 59 20.43 -17.58 -0.45
C MET A 59 21.10 -18.94 -0.62
N SER A 60 21.22 -19.38 -1.89
CA SER A 60 22.10 -20.53 -2.23
C SER A 60 23.56 -20.19 -1.92
N LEU A 61 24.42 -21.22 -1.73
CA LEU A 61 25.85 -21.00 -1.51
C LEU A 61 26.48 -20.18 -2.64
N THR A 62 26.11 -20.48 -3.87
CA THR A 62 26.63 -19.82 -5.09
C THR A 62 26.21 -18.33 -5.13
N ASP A 63 24.99 -18.00 -4.70
CA ASP A 63 24.51 -16.63 -4.67
C ASP A 63 25.14 -15.83 -3.52
N ARG A 64 25.46 -16.48 -2.39
CA ARG A 64 26.21 -15.88 -1.29
C ARG A 64 27.62 -15.48 -1.75
N GLU A 65 28.35 -16.38 -2.40
CA GLU A 65 29.67 -16.09 -2.93
C GLU A 65 29.66 -14.95 -3.96
N ARG A 66 28.65 -14.91 -4.84
CA ARG A 66 28.48 -13.81 -5.79
C ARG A 66 28.20 -12.48 -5.09
N SER A 67 27.33 -12.46 -4.09
CA SER A 67 26.97 -11.22 -3.37
C SER A 67 28.15 -10.66 -2.55
N GLU A 68 29.08 -11.53 -2.11
CA GLU A 68 30.30 -11.11 -1.41
C GLU A 68 31.39 -10.60 -2.36
N LYS A 69 31.37 -11.07 -3.62
CA LYS A 69 32.40 -10.73 -4.62
C LYS A 69 32.14 -9.42 -5.35
N TYR A 70 30.86 -8.97 -5.44
CA TYR A 70 30.49 -7.76 -6.17
C TYR A 70 29.68 -6.81 -5.29
N THR A 71 30.17 -5.58 -5.11
CA THR A 71 29.52 -4.54 -4.33
C THR A 71 28.32 -3.92 -5.05
N VAL A 72 28.32 -3.97 -6.39
CA VAL A 72 27.23 -3.47 -7.25
C VAL A 72 27.02 -4.44 -8.40
N SER A 73 25.79 -4.91 -8.58
CA SER A 73 25.37 -5.70 -9.74
C SER A 73 24.34 -4.91 -10.53
N ILE A 74 24.68 -4.50 -11.74
CA ILE A 74 23.75 -3.86 -12.67
C ILE A 74 23.22 -4.95 -13.59
N PRO A 75 21.93 -5.33 -13.49
CA PRO A 75 21.36 -6.31 -14.41
C PRO A 75 21.22 -5.69 -15.81
N PHE A 76 21.97 -6.21 -16.78
CA PHE A 76 21.74 -5.92 -18.19
C PHE A 76 20.58 -6.77 -18.70
N THR A 77 19.38 -6.18 -18.74
CA THR A 77 18.23 -6.81 -19.40
C THR A 77 18.29 -6.53 -20.90
N LYS A 78 18.16 -7.60 -21.70
CA LYS A 78 18.24 -7.52 -23.18
C LYS A 78 16.97 -6.94 -23.85
N THR A 79 15.94 -6.58 -23.09
CA THR A 79 14.68 -6.10 -23.65
C THR A 79 14.42 -4.64 -23.28
N PRO A 80 14.31 -3.74 -24.29
CA PRO A 80 14.02 -2.32 -24.06
C PRO A 80 12.67 -2.06 -23.39
N LYS A 81 11.76 -3.04 -23.39
CA LYS A 81 10.42 -2.90 -22.77
C LYS A 81 10.42 -2.89 -21.24
N ASP A 82 11.44 -3.48 -20.62
CA ASP A 82 11.52 -3.54 -19.15
C ASP A 82 12.20 -2.29 -18.55
N ALA A 83 12.93 -1.54 -19.37
CA ALA A 83 13.62 -0.34 -18.92
C ALA A 83 12.70 0.89 -18.76
N ALA A 84 11.54 0.90 -19.43
CA ALA A 84 10.67 2.09 -19.48
C ALA A 84 9.69 2.23 -18.30
N THR A 85 9.56 1.20 -17.45
CA THR A 85 8.64 1.20 -16.30
C THR A 85 9.34 0.86 -14.97
N GLY A 86 10.67 0.99 -14.93
CA GLY A 86 11.50 0.51 -13.84
C GLY A 86 11.39 1.34 -12.56
N GLY A 87 10.73 0.81 -11.56
CA GLY A 87 11.08 1.11 -10.18
C GLY A 87 12.46 0.51 -9.87
N ILE A 88 13.23 1.18 -9.01
CA ILE A 88 14.55 0.71 -8.59
C ILE A 88 14.44 -0.60 -7.79
N MET A 89 13.31 -0.82 -7.13
CA MET A 89 13.03 -1.96 -6.26
C MET A 89 11.79 -2.73 -6.72
N LYS A 90 11.89 -4.06 -6.75
CA LYS A 90 10.75 -4.93 -7.09
C LYS A 90 9.66 -4.91 -6.01
N GLY A 91 10.04 -4.67 -4.75
CA GLY A 91 9.13 -4.64 -3.61
C GLY A 91 8.61 -6.02 -3.22
N GLN A 92 9.35 -7.09 -3.53
CA GLN A 92 8.94 -8.46 -3.21
C GLN A 92 8.87 -8.71 -1.70
N ASN A 93 9.77 -8.09 -0.91
CA ASN A 93 9.75 -8.23 0.54
C ASN A 93 8.48 -7.65 1.15
N LEU A 94 8.00 -6.52 0.61
CA LEU A 94 6.72 -5.92 1.01
C LEU A 94 5.53 -6.78 0.56
N ALA A 95 5.55 -7.31 -0.66
CA ALA A 95 4.50 -8.20 -1.15
C ALA A 95 4.37 -9.45 -0.27
N ASN A 96 5.50 -10.05 0.13
CA ASN A 96 5.54 -11.19 1.03
C ASN A 96 4.98 -10.81 2.42
N LEU A 97 5.41 -9.66 2.97
CA LEU A 97 4.88 -9.17 4.25
C LEU A 97 3.36 -8.99 4.20
N PHE A 98 2.83 -8.36 3.15
CA PHE A 98 1.38 -8.19 3.02
C PHE A 98 0.66 -9.52 2.88
N SER A 99 1.21 -10.47 2.14
CA SER A 99 0.66 -11.81 2.05
C SER A 99 0.63 -12.50 3.42
N ASP A 100 1.72 -12.43 4.18
CA ASP A 100 1.79 -13.01 5.53
C ASP A 100 0.80 -12.36 6.50
N LEU A 101 0.62 -11.03 6.41
CA LEU A 101 -0.31 -10.29 7.27
C LEU A 101 -1.79 -10.47 6.89
N THR A 102 -2.07 -10.91 5.68
CA THR A 102 -3.43 -11.18 5.19
C THR A 102 -3.72 -12.67 5.06
N VAL A 103 -3.11 -13.50 5.90
CA VAL A 103 -3.43 -14.94 5.96
C VAL A 103 -4.92 -15.12 6.20
N GLY A 104 -5.57 -15.94 5.36
CA GLY A 104 -7.03 -16.12 5.36
C GLY A 104 -7.77 -15.24 4.35
N TYR A 105 -7.09 -14.29 3.71
CA TYR A 105 -7.64 -13.39 2.68
C TYR A 105 -6.84 -13.46 1.37
N HIS A 106 -6.31 -14.65 1.03
CA HIS A 106 -5.48 -14.85 -0.16
C HIS A 106 -6.29 -15.03 -1.44
N ASP A 107 -7.57 -15.38 -1.31
CA ASP A 107 -8.47 -15.49 -2.45
C ASP A 107 -8.96 -14.10 -2.91
N SER A 108 -9.51 -14.05 -4.11
CA SER A 108 -10.24 -12.87 -4.57
C SER A 108 -11.54 -12.75 -3.79
N ILE A 109 -11.69 -11.69 -3.03
CA ILE A 109 -12.82 -11.43 -2.14
C ILE A 109 -13.45 -10.07 -2.41
N ASP A 110 -14.69 -9.90 -2.01
CA ASP A 110 -15.40 -8.62 -1.98
C ASP A 110 -15.03 -7.89 -0.68
N PHE A 111 -14.33 -6.76 -0.79
CA PHE A 111 -13.88 -5.97 0.37
C PHE A 111 -15.02 -5.31 1.14
N ASN A 112 -16.22 -5.22 0.54
CA ASN A 112 -17.42 -4.78 1.26
C ASN A 112 -17.91 -5.81 2.28
N LYS A 113 -17.43 -7.05 2.20
CA LYS A 113 -17.76 -8.14 3.14
C LYS A 113 -16.70 -8.38 4.21
N LEU A 114 -15.66 -7.56 4.25
CA LEU A 114 -14.71 -7.57 5.36
C LEU A 114 -15.39 -7.15 6.67
N PRO A 115 -14.83 -7.47 7.82
CA PRO A 115 -15.35 -7.03 9.13
C PRO A 115 -15.66 -5.53 9.17
N ILE A 116 -14.82 -4.71 8.52
CA ILE A 116 -15.13 -3.33 8.18
C ILE A 116 -14.98 -3.19 6.66
N PRO A 117 -16.02 -2.78 5.92
CA PRO A 117 -15.96 -2.50 4.49
C PRO A 117 -14.80 -1.60 4.13
N PHE A 118 -14.01 -2.01 3.15
CA PHE A 118 -12.75 -1.37 2.80
C PHE A 118 -12.64 -1.06 1.31
N ALA A 119 -11.97 0.05 0.99
CA ALA A 119 -11.53 0.36 -0.36
C ALA A 119 -10.10 0.94 -0.36
N CYS A 120 -9.35 0.71 -1.41
CA CYS A 120 -8.08 1.41 -1.58
C CYS A 120 -7.88 1.88 -3.02
N VAL A 121 -7.06 2.94 -3.14
CA VAL A 121 -6.87 3.64 -4.41
C VAL A 121 -5.50 3.33 -4.99
N ALA A 122 -5.47 3.02 -6.28
CA ALA A 122 -4.27 3.00 -7.11
C ALA A 122 -4.48 3.89 -8.34
N ALA A 123 -3.42 4.16 -9.08
CA ALA A 123 -3.46 4.88 -10.33
C ALA A 123 -3.05 3.97 -11.48
N ASN A 124 -3.81 3.97 -12.57
CA ASN A 124 -3.41 3.30 -13.79
C ASN A 124 -2.63 4.27 -14.69
N VAL A 125 -1.33 4.06 -14.84
CA VAL A 125 -0.48 4.96 -15.65
C VAL A 125 -0.68 4.83 -17.15
N VAL A 126 -1.44 3.84 -17.61
CA VAL A 126 -1.73 3.67 -19.05
C VAL A 126 -2.69 4.75 -19.54
N ASN A 127 -3.68 5.12 -18.71
CA ASN A 127 -4.73 6.07 -19.06
C ASN A 127 -4.90 7.22 -18.06
N GLY A 128 -4.14 7.20 -16.94
CA GLY A 128 -4.21 8.23 -15.91
C GLY A 128 -5.42 8.13 -14.98
N GLU A 129 -6.18 7.03 -15.04
CA GLU A 129 -7.40 6.87 -14.26
C GLU A 129 -7.11 6.42 -12.82
N GLN A 130 -7.97 6.90 -11.92
CA GLN A 130 -8.08 6.37 -10.56
C GLN A 130 -8.71 4.98 -10.61
N ILE A 131 -8.07 4.02 -9.98
CA ILE A 131 -8.60 2.67 -9.77
C ILE A 131 -8.93 2.52 -8.29
N VAL A 132 -10.20 2.27 -7.99
CA VAL A 132 -10.65 2.00 -6.63
C VAL A 132 -10.89 0.50 -6.49
N PHE A 133 -10.11 -0.15 -5.66
CA PHE A 133 -10.30 -1.56 -5.35
C PHE A 133 -11.36 -1.73 -4.29
N HIS A 134 -12.43 -2.42 -4.64
CA HIS A 134 -13.50 -2.90 -3.76
C HIS A 134 -13.52 -4.43 -3.68
N ASP A 135 -12.69 -5.10 -4.45
CA ASP A 135 -12.55 -6.55 -4.51
C ASP A 135 -11.16 -6.98 -4.97
N GLY A 136 -10.93 -8.27 -5.02
CA GLY A 136 -9.70 -8.88 -5.46
C GLY A 136 -8.87 -9.46 -4.31
N ILE A 137 -7.58 -9.66 -4.55
CA ILE A 137 -6.65 -10.15 -3.53
C ILE A 137 -6.17 -8.95 -2.71
N LEU A 138 -6.49 -8.93 -1.42
CA LEU A 138 -6.24 -7.78 -0.54
C LEU A 138 -4.77 -7.35 -0.51
N SER A 139 -3.83 -8.30 -0.39
CA SER A 139 -2.39 -8.01 -0.40
C SER A 139 -1.93 -7.38 -1.72
N THR A 140 -2.51 -7.79 -2.85
CA THR A 140 -2.21 -7.24 -4.17
C THR A 140 -2.75 -5.83 -4.31
N ALA A 141 -3.96 -5.56 -3.86
CA ALA A 141 -4.56 -4.23 -3.86
C ALA A 141 -3.74 -3.24 -3.02
N MET A 142 -3.35 -3.62 -1.79
CA MET A 142 -2.47 -2.82 -0.95
C MET A 142 -1.10 -2.59 -1.60
N ARG A 143 -0.51 -3.63 -2.24
CA ARG A 143 0.77 -3.51 -2.94
C ARG A 143 0.68 -2.58 -4.14
N ALA A 144 -0.42 -2.60 -4.89
CA ALA A 144 -0.67 -1.69 -6.00
C ALA A 144 -0.80 -0.24 -5.52
N SER A 145 -1.60 -0.04 -4.46
CA SER A 145 -1.83 1.28 -3.87
C SER A 145 -0.56 1.96 -3.36
N MET A 146 0.48 1.20 -2.98
CA MET A 146 1.75 1.75 -2.50
C MET A 146 2.91 1.61 -3.49
N ALA A 147 2.66 1.33 -4.75
CA ALA A 147 3.70 1.20 -5.77
C ALA A 147 4.23 2.58 -6.22
N ILE A 148 4.97 3.26 -5.35
CA ILE A 148 5.50 4.61 -5.57
C ILE A 148 6.34 4.66 -6.85
N PRO A 149 5.97 5.49 -7.85
CA PRO A 149 6.71 5.61 -9.10
C PRO A 149 8.18 5.98 -8.87
N GLY A 150 9.07 5.32 -9.59
CA GLY A 150 10.52 5.51 -9.46
C GLY A 150 11.15 4.78 -8.28
N VAL A 151 10.37 4.38 -7.26
CA VAL A 151 10.84 3.60 -6.11
C VAL A 151 10.52 2.13 -6.32
N PHE A 152 9.24 1.80 -6.49
CA PHE A 152 8.79 0.41 -6.67
C PHE A 152 8.38 0.11 -8.10
N THR A 153 8.60 -1.13 -8.50
CA THR A 153 8.06 -1.64 -9.77
C THR A 153 6.53 -1.61 -9.71
N PRO A 154 5.86 -1.06 -10.75
CA PRO A 154 4.41 -1.07 -10.87
C PRO A 154 3.83 -2.48 -10.80
N VAL A 155 2.62 -2.58 -10.28
CA VAL A 155 1.85 -3.83 -10.30
C VAL A 155 1.12 -3.94 -11.65
N ARG A 156 1.33 -5.04 -12.35
CA ARG A 156 0.64 -5.32 -13.61
C ARG A 156 -0.53 -6.25 -13.34
N GLN A 157 -1.71 -5.80 -13.72
CA GLN A 157 -2.92 -6.59 -13.60
C GLN A 157 -3.75 -6.40 -14.88
N ASP A 158 -4.01 -7.48 -15.59
CA ASP A 158 -4.67 -7.46 -16.89
C ASP A 158 -3.98 -6.49 -17.87
N SER A 159 -4.70 -5.50 -18.40
CA SER A 159 -4.17 -4.45 -19.26
C SER A 159 -3.69 -3.19 -18.50
N MET A 160 -3.78 -3.18 -17.16
CA MET A 160 -3.43 -2.05 -16.32
C MET A 160 -1.98 -2.12 -15.84
N VAL A 161 -1.38 -0.96 -15.67
CA VAL A 161 -0.10 -0.76 -15.01
C VAL A 161 -0.35 0.16 -13.82
N LEU A 162 -0.39 -0.44 -12.64
CA LEU A 162 -0.84 0.19 -11.40
C LEU A 162 0.33 0.71 -10.60
N VAL A 163 0.22 1.95 -10.17
CA VAL A 163 1.15 2.63 -9.27
C VAL A 163 0.40 3.23 -8.10
N ASP A 164 1.16 3.83 -7.18
CA ASP A 164 0.62 4.49 -5.98
C ASP A 164 -0.52 5.45 -6.34
N GLY A 165 -1.64 5.29 -5.65
CA GLY A 165 -2.83 6.09 -5.86
C GLY A 165 -2.66 7.56 -5.46
N GLY A 166 -1.61 7.89 -4.70
CA GLY A 166 -1.33 9.26 -4.25
C GLY A 166 -1.11 10.27 -5.37
N ILE A 167 -0.80 9.81 -6.59
CA ILE A 167 -0.67 10.69 -7.76
C ILE A 167 -2.02 11.15 -8.32
N VAL A 168 -3.12 10.47 -8.01
CA VAL A 168 -4.47 10.81 -8.49
C VAL A 168 -5.41 11.17 -7.35
N ASN A 169 -5.34 10.47 -6.21
CA ASN A 169 -6.19 10.71 -5.05
C ASN A 169 -5.48 10.27 -3.75
N ASN A 170 -4.74 11.18 -3.15
CA ASN A 170 -3.98 10.92 -1.92
C ASN A 170 -4.83 11.05 -0.64
N TYR A 171 -6.05 11.52 -0.76
CA TYR A 171 -7.00 11.71 0.36
C TYR A 171 -8.40 11.28 -0.07
N PRO A 172 -8.69 9.95 -0.09
CA PRO A 172 -9.87 9.37 -0.74
C PRO A 172 -11.17 9.53 0.08
N ALA A 173 -11.48 10.77 0.50
CA ALA A 173 -12.70 11.10 1.20
C ALA A 173 -13.95 10.94 0.31
N ASP A 174 -13.81 11.17 -0.98
CA ASP A 174 -14.83 10.91 -2.00
C ASP A 174 -15.17 9.43 -2.10
N VAL A 175 -14.17 8.56 -2.00
CA VAL A 175 -14.35 7.10 -2.05
C VAL A 175 -15.14 6.62 -0.84
N VAL A 176 -14.75 7.02 0.38
CA VAL A 176 -15.47 6.60 1.59
C VAL A 176 -16.89 7.17 1.63
N LYS A 177 -17.10 8.38 1.08
CA LYS A 177 -18.44 8.95 0.92
C LYS A 177 -19.28 8.13 -0.06
N ALA A 178 -18.72 7.70 -1.17
CA ALA A 178 -19.40 6.84 -2.14
C ALA A 178 -19.74 5.46 -1.57
N MET A 179 -18.99 4.97 -0.57
CA MET A 179 -19.32 3.74 0.16
C MET A 179 -20.54 3.91 1.09
N GLY A 180 -20.98 5.13 1.37
CA GLY A 180 -22.18 5.42 2.16
C GLY A 180 -21.94 6.10 3.51
N ALA A 181 -20.73 6.60 3.78
CA ALA A 181 -20.43 7.28 5.02
C ALA A 181 -21.13 8.65 5.10
N ASP A 182 -21.83 8.90 6.22
CA ASP A 182 -22.44 10.19 6.53
C ASP A 182 -21.43 11.16 7.14
N ILE A 183 -20.56 10.66 8.02
CA ILE A 183 -19.51 11.44 8.70
C ILE A 183 -18.16 10.88 8.27
N ILE A 184 -17.26 11.75 7.88
CA ILE A 184 -15.92 11.37 7.42
C ILE A 184 -14.86 11.94 8.36
N ILE A 185 -14.03 11.06 8.90
CA ILE A 185 -12.84 11.42 9.67
C ILE A 185 -11.63 11.19 8.77
N GLY A 186 -10.98 12.25 8.36
CA GLY A 186 -9.81 12.18 7.51
C GLY A 186 -8.50 12.25 8.30
N VAL A 187 -7.53 11.42 7.94
CA VAL A 187 -6.18 11.41 8.52
C VAL A 187 -5.19 11.74 7.41
N ASP A 188 -4.64 12.95 7.46
CA ASP A 188 -3.58 13.38 6.57
C ASP A 188 -2.24 13.22 7.27
N VAL A 189 -1.34 12.44 6.65
CA VAL A 189 0.03 12.18 7.14
C VAL A 189 1.09 12.96 6.37
N GLN A 190 0.67 13.86 5.49
CA GLN A 190 1.61 14.73 4.79
C GLN A 190 2.23 15.71 5.78
N ASN A 191 3.53 16.02 5.60
CA ASN A 191 4.15 17.08 6.38
C ASN A 191 3.36 18.37 6.19
N ALA A 192 2.96 18.98 7.29
CA ALA A 192 2.40 20.33 7.28
C ALA A 192 3.44 21.29 6.68
N VAL A 193 3.42 21.46 5.38
CA VAL A 193 3.94 22.67 4.76
C VAL A 193 3.06 23.78 5.32
N SER A 194 3.63 24.82 5.93
CA SER A 194 2.99 25.89 6.71
C SER A 194 1.93 26.69 5.95
N TYR A 195 0.90 26.04 5.47
CA TYR A 195 -0.30 26.64 4.89
C TYR A 195 -1.53 26.03 5.52
N THR A 196 -1.76 26.35 6.79
CA THR A 196 -3.07 26.18 7.42
C THR A 196 -4.03 27.21 6.84
N HIS A 197 -4.63 26.91 5.71
CA HIS A 197 -5.88 27.51 5.34
C HIS A 197 -6.98 26.46 5.49
N LEU A 198 -7.56 26.41 6.68
CA LEU A 198 -8.90 25.87 6.88
C LEU A 198 -9.87 26.79 6.14
N THR A 199 -10.14 26.50 4.87
CA THR A 199 -11.30 27.06 4.21
C THR A 199 -12.48 26.15 4.56
N LEU A 200 -13.23 26.54 5.57
CA LEU A 200 -14.60 26.05 5.72
C LEU A 200 -15.36 26.41 4.45
N PRO A 201 -16.19 25.51 3.89
CA PRO A 201 -17.05 25.87 2.78
C PRO A 201 -17.97 27.01 3.21
N PRO A 202 -18.30 27.96 2.30
CA PRO A 202 -19.25 29.02 2.62
C PRO A 202 -20.62 28.44 2.99
N PRO A 203 -21.36 29.10 3.84
CA PRO A 203 -22.68 28.66 4.29
C PRO A 203 -23.69 28.57 3.17
#